data_5cb181e2bd119dad6e3ab3d597c03aa4
#
_entry.id   5cb181e2bd119dad6e3ab3d597c03aa4
#
_cell.length_a   1.000
_cell.length_b   1.000
_cell.length_c   1.000
_cell.angle_alpha   90.00
_cell.angle_beta   90.00
_cell.angle_gamma   90.00
#
_symmetry.space_group_name_H-M   'P 1'
#
loop_
_entity.id
_entity.type
_entity.pdbx_description
1 polymer ?
#
loop_
_entity_poly.entity_id
_entity_poly.type
_entity_poly.pdbx_seq_one_letter_code
_entity_poly.pdbx_strand_id
1 'polypeptide(L)'
;GMLRRAHARRTYDTLHQAQELAGIRYDMSMGYPDQPGPRAGFSYPYFPYNLREDRPYRVLQLNLFLMDVTLRSYLGLRPEPARRAIEKCLQDLHDKRGGASVVWHPIVFGGARDPGYGELYFDLVRRVGELGGWATDGRSIDSFWRAAARSYGSFVWA
;
A
#
# COMPACT_ATOMS: atom_id res chain seq x y z
N GLY A 1 -22.28 13.50 -7.65
CA GLY A 1 -21.09 13.32 -6.81
C GLY A 1 -21.34 12.50 -5.53
N MET A 2 -22.49 12.70 -4.89
CA MET A 2 -22.80 12.08 -3.58
C MET A 2 -23.15 10.58 -3.67
N LEU A 3 -23.86 10.17 -4.70
CA LEU A 3 -24.23 8.74 -4.92
C LEU A 3 -23.02 7.83 -5.20
N ARG A 4 -21.99 8.32 -5.91
CA ARG A 4 -20.74 7.57 -6.15
C ARG A 4 -19.95 7.31 -4.87
N ARG A 5 -19.91 8.29 -3.94
CA ARG A 5 -19.22 8.13 -2.64
C ARG A 5 -19.93 7.15 -1.71
N ALA A 6 -21.26 7.13 -1.70
CA ALA A 6 -22.05 6.18 -0.91
C ALA A 6 -21.89 4.74 -1.43
N HIS A 7 -21.79 4.55 -2.74
CA HIS A 7 -21.58 3.24 -3.36
C HIS A 7 -20.18 2.70 -3.08
N ALA A 8 -19.15 3.54 -3.16
CA ALA A 8 -17.78 3.16 -2.80
C ALA A 8 -17.64 2.72 -1.34
N ARG A 9 -18.27 3.43 -0.39
CA ARG A 9 -18.28 3.04 1.03
C ARG A 9 -18.91 1.67 1.26
N ARG A 10 -20.07 1.40 0.65
CA ARG A 10 -20.72 0.07 0.72
C ARG A 10 -19.85 -1.04 0.19
N THR A 11 -19.08 -0.79 -0.86
CA THR A 11 -18.19 -1.78 -1.47
C THR A 11 -17.02 -2.14 -0.55
N TYR A 12 -16.43 -1.17 0.14
CA TYR A 12 -15.33 -1.45 1.08
C TYR A 12 -15.80 -2.19 2.33
N ASP A 13 -16.91 -1.80 2.94
CA ASP A 13 -17.49 -2.54 4.07
C ASP A 13 -17.78 -3.99 3.69
N THR A 14 -18.39 -4.21 2.53
CA THR A 14 -18.70 -5.57 2.02
C THR A 14 -17.42 -6.35 1.74
N LEU A 15 -16.38 -5.70 1.20
CA LEU A 15 -15.10 -6.34 0.91
C LEU A 15 -14.42 -6.81 2.21
N HIS A 16 -14.24 -5.92 3.18
CA HIS A 16 -13.59 -6.27 4.44
C HIS A 16 -14.36 -7.34 5.22
N GLN A 17 -15.69 -7.29 5.19
CA GLN A 17 -16.53 -8.34 5.78
C GLN A 17 -16.31 -9.70 5.09
N ALA A 18 -16.30 -9.74 3.77
CA ALA A 18 -16.04 -10.97 3.02
C ALA A 18 -14.62 -11.51 3.27
N GLN A 19 -13.64 -10.63 3.31
CA GLN A 19 -12.25 -10.97 3.62
C GLN A 19 -12.12 -11.56 5.05
N GLU A 20 -12.77 -10.94 6.03
CA GLU A 20 -12.78 -11.43 7.42
C GLU A 20 -13.42 -12.81 7.52
N LEU A 21 -14.57 -13.03 6.87
CA LEU A 21 -15.25 -14.33 6.82
C LEU A 21 -14.40 -15.41 6.11
N ALA A 22 -13.63 -15.02 5.10
CA ALA A 22 -12.71 -15.91 4.39
C ALA A 22 -11.40 -16.17 5.16
N GLY A 23 -11.20 -15.59 6.34
CA GLY A 23 -9.98 -15.74 7.14
C GLY A 23 -8.77 -15.00 6.57
N ILE A 24 -8.97 -14.02 5.68
CA ILE A 24 -7.89 -13.19 5.15
C ILE A 24 -7.37 -12.29 6.26
N ARG A 25 -6.07 -12.29 6.46
CA ARG A 25 -5.43 -11.56 7.56
C ARG A 25 -5.02 -10.15 7.19
N TYR A 26 -4.62 -9.91 5.95
CA TYR A 26 -4.22 -8.59 5.46
C TYR A 26 -4.61 -8.39 4.01
N ASP A 27 -4.80 -7.13 3.62
CA ASP A 27 -5.13 -6.70 2.28
C ASP A 27 -4.13 -5.61 1.82
N MET A 28 -3.61 -5.75 0.59
CA MET A 28 -2.65 -4.84 -0.02
C MET A 28 -3.22 -4.17 -1.27
N SER A 29 -4.54 -4.22 -1.48
CA SER A 29 -5.16 -3.77 -2.74
C SER A 29 -5.63 -2.30 -2.73
N MET A 30 -5.65 -1.63 -1.56
CA MET A 30 -6.14 -0.27 -1.46
C MET A 30 -5.12 0.75 -1.93
N GLY A 31 -5.23 1.16 -3.19
CA GLY A 31 -4.37 2.16 -3.84
C GLY A 31 -5.13 3.00 -4.85
N TYR A 32 -4.47 4.01 -5.39
CA TYR A 32 -4.93 4.74 -6.57
C TYR A 32 -4.35 4.09 -7.82
N PRO A 33 -5.15 3.92 -8.89
CA PRO A 33 -4.61 3.40 -10.14
C PRO A 33 -3.75 4.43 -10.88
N ASP A 34 -4.08 5.72 -10.77
CA ASP A 34 -3.63 6.82 -11.61
C ASP A 34 -2.65 7.78 -10.94
N GLN A 35 -2.33 7.57 -9.67
CA GLN A 35 -1.35 8.39 -8.94
C GLN A 35 -0.69 7.59 -7.82
N PRO A 36 0.60 7.85 -7.51
CA PRO A 36 1.25 7.33 -6.30
C PRO A 36 0.67 7.95 -5.03
N GLY A 37 0.76 7.22 -3.94
CA GLY A 37 0.39 7.73 -2.61
C GLY A 37 -0.69 6.91 -1.90
N PRO A 38 -0.87 7.14 -0.59
CA PRO A 38 -1.79 6.37 0.22
C PRO A 38 -3.24 6.81 -0.02
N ARG A 39 -4.08 5.91 -0.49
CA ARG A 39 -5.51 6.19 -0.71
C ARG A 39 -6.27 6.46 0.59
N ALA A 40 -5.79 5.94 1.70
CA ALA A 40 -6.36 6.20 3.02
C ALA A 40 -6.02 7.59 3.60
N GLY A 41 -5.13 8.35 2.93
CA GLY A 41 -4.68 9.66 3.39
C GLY A 41 -3.52 9.63 4.40
N PHE A 42 -3.08 8.46 4.82
CA PHE A 42 -1.94 8.23 5.72
C PHE A 42 -1.16 6.98 5.32
N SER A 43 0.09 6.87 5.79
CA SER A 43 1.06 5.87 5.32
C SER A 43 1.35 4.78 6.36
N TYR A 44 0.36 4.39 7.16
CA TYR A 44 0.51 3.34 8.16
C TYR A 44 -0.44 2.18 7.88
N PRO A 45 -0.07 0.94 8.21
CA PRO A 45 -1.03 -0.16 8.29
C PRO A 45 -2.11 0.13 9.33
N TYR A 46 -3.33 -0.31 9.08
CA TYR A 46 -4.45 -0.07 9.99
C TYR A 46 -5.52 -1.16 9.87
N PHE A 47 -6.35 -1.27 10.88
CA PHE A 47 -7.54 -2.10 10.84
C PHE A 47 -8.74 -1.23 10.45
N PRO A 48 -9.37 -1.44 9.28
CA PRO A 48 -10.58 -0.72 8.91
C PRO A 48 -11.69 -0.90 9.95
N TYR A 49 -12.50 0.13 10.16
CA TYR A 49 -13.53 0.11 11.18
C TYR A 49 -14.90 -0.26 10.61
N ASN A 50 -15.57 -1.22 11.23
CA ASN A 50 -16.93 -1.64 10.93
C ASN A 50 -17.92 -0.81 11.75
N LEU A 51 -18.49 0.23 11.13
CA LEU A 51 -19.45 1.13 11.79
C LEU A 51 -20.78 0.45 12.16
N ARG A 52 -21.11 -0.72 11.57
CA ARG A 52 -22.35 -1.43 11.89
C ARG A 52 -22.23 -2.29 13.14
N GLU A 53 -21.06 -2.88 13.33
CA GLU A 53 -20.76 -3.74 14.45
C GLU A 53 -19.97 -3.03 15.55
N ASP A 54 -19.68 -1.74 15.35
CA ASP A 54 -18.95 -0.86 16.28
C ASP A 54 -17.61 -1.48 16.74
N ARG A 55 -16.85 -2.02 15.77
CA ARG A 55 -15.55 -2.65 16.01
C ARG A 55 -14.63 -2.58 14.79
N PRO A 56 -13.31 -2.70 14.96
CA PRO A 56 -12.42 -2.88 13.82
C PRO A 56 -12.63 -4.24 13.15
N TYR A 57 -12.40 -4.29 11.83
CA TYR A 57 -12.22 -5.55 11.13
C TYR A 57 -10.92 -6.22 11.56
N ARG A 58 -10.83 -7.55 11.44
CA ARG A 58 -9.61 -8.32 11.73
C ARG A 58 -8.61 -8.33 10.57
N VAL A 59 -8.97 -7.77 9.43
CA VAL A 59 -8.12 -7.65 8.24
C VAL A 59 -7.24 -6.41 8.39
N LEU A 60 -5.92 -6.58 8.35
CA LEU A 60 -4.98 -5.46 8.35
C LEU A 60 -4.89 -4.87 6.94
N GLN A 61 -5.18 -3.59 6.79
CA GLN A 61 -5.00 -2.88 5.53
C GLN A 61 -3.58 -2.35 5.43
N LEU A 62 -2.85 -2.81 4.41
CA LEU A 62 -1.55 -2.29 4.00
C LEU A 62 -1.78 -1.41 2.77
N ASN A 63 -1.48 -0.12 2.86
CA ASN A 63 -1.73 0.79 1.75
C ASN A 63 -0.86 0.44 0.53
N LEU A 64 -1.49 0.24 -0.61
CA LEU A 64 -0.80 0.19 -1.90
C LEU A 64 -0.43 1.62 -2.29
N PHE A 65 0.86 1.89 -2.34
CA PHE A 65 1.39 3.23 -2.49
C PHE A 65 1.88 3.52 -3.91
N LEU A 66 2.38 2.51 -4.60
CA LEU A 66 3.04 2.66 -5.89
C LEU A 66 2.86 1.41 -6.75
N MET A 67 2.59 1.61 -8.04
CA MET A 67 2.60 0.55 -9.05
C MET A 67 3.41 0.99 -10.27
N ASP A 68 4.11 0.05 -10.91
CA ASP A 68 4.75 0.28 -12.21
C ASP A 68 3.75 0.75 -13.27
N VAL A 69 2.55 0.16 -13.29
CA VAL A 69 1.46 0.54 -14.21
C VAL A 69 1.00 1.98 -13.98
N THR A 70 0.95 2.46 -12.74
CA THR A 70 0.64 3.87 -12.44
C THR A 70 1.64 4.80 -13.11
N LEU A 71 2.93 4.54 -12.92
CA LEU A 71 3.99 5.38 -13.48
C LEU A 71 4.03 5.31 -15.01
N ARG A 72 3.98 4.09 -15.54
CA ARG A 72 4.18 3.80 -16.95
C ARG A 72 2.95 4.10 -17.81
N SER A 73 1.78 3.59 -17.41
CA SER A 73 0.59 3.61 -18.28
C SER A 73 -0.35 4.77 -17.97
N TYR A 74 -0.57 5.11 -16.71
CA TYR A 74 -1.47 6.21 -16.34
C TYR A 74 -0.77 7.56 -16.43
N LEU A 75 0.46 7.67 -15.94
CA LEU A 75 1.24 8.93 -15.97
C LEU A 75 2.13 9.05 -17.20
N GLY A 76 2.30 7.99 -17.99
CA GLY A 76 3.11 8.01 -19.22
C GLY A 76 4.59 8.34 -18.99
N LEU A 77 5.13 8.07 -17.80
CA LEU A 77 6.49 8.42 -17.47
C LEU A 77 7.49 7.48 -18.15
N ARG A 78 8.60 8.05 -18.63
CA ARG A 78 9.78 7.27 -19.00
C ARG A 78 10.57 6.89 -17.73
N PRO A 79 11.54 5.95 -17.80
CA PRO A 79 12.25 5.47 -16.61
C PRO A 79 12.85 6.58 -15.74
N GLU A 80 13.47 7.59 -16.32
CA GLU A 80 14.12 8.65 -15.53
C GLU A 80 13.14 9.57 -14.78
N PRO A 81 12.06 10.11 -15.37
CA PRO A 81 10.99 10.76 -14.61
C PRO A 81 10.32 9.85 -13.59
N ALA A 82 10.14 8.54 -13.89
CA ALA A 82 9.60 7.57 -12.95
C ALA A 82 10.52 7.38 -11.74
N ARG A 83 11.84 7.32 -11.94
CA ARG A 83 12.85 7.28 -10.87
C ARG A 83 12.68 8.44 -9.89
N ARG A 84 12.54 9.67 -10.41
CA ARG A 84 12.33 10.86 -9.55
C ARG A 84 11.01 10.78 -8.76
N ALA A 85 9.95 10.26 -9.38
CA ALA A 85 8.67 10.06 -8.71
C ALA A 85 8.78 9.00 -7.59
N ILE A 86 9.49 7.91 -7.83
CA ILE A 86 9.78 6.86 -6.83
C ILE A 86 10.56 7.46 -5.67
N GLU A 87 11.66 8.20 -5.96
CA GLU A 87 12.50 8.80 -4.91
C GLU A 87 11.68 9.74 -4.01
N LYS A 88 10.83 10.59 -4.60
CA LYS A 88 9.93 11.45 -3.85
C LYS A 88 8.99 10.64 -2.94
N CYS A 89 8.42 9.57 -3.47
CA CYS A 89 7.54 8.69 -2.68
C CYS A 89 8.28 8.04 -1.50
N LEU A 90 9.50 7.56 -1.73
CA LEU A 90 10.32 6.95 -0.68
C LEU A 90 10.73 7.97 0.38
N GLN A 91 11.11 9.18 -0.02
CA GLN A 91 11.44 10.26 0.91
C GLN A 91 10.23 10.66 1.75
N ASP A 92 9.06 10.83 1.14
CA ASP A 92 7.81 11.13 1.85
C ASP A 92 7.44 10.04 2.88
N LEU A 93 7.68 8.76 2.55
CA LEU A 93 7.46 7.64 3.46
C LEU A 93 8.47 7.63 4.62
N HIS A 94 9.76 7.87 4.31
CA HIS A 94 10.83 7.94 5.30
C HIS A 94 10.57 9.06 6.32
N ASP A 95 10.28 10.28 5.85
CA ASP A 95 10.06 11.45 6.70
C ASP A 95 8.85 11.27 7.63
N LYS A 96 7.82 10.55 7.15
CA LYS A 96 6.64 10.21 7.93
C LYS A 96 6.78 8.93 8.76
N ARG A 97 7.94 8.23 8.66
CA ARG A 97 8.15 6.90 9.25
C ARG A 97 7.03 5.91 8.88
N GLY A 98 6.54 6.03 7.66
CA GLY A 98 5.41 5.27 7.15
C GLY A 98 5.78 3.89 6.65
N GLY A 99 4.75 3.10 6.33
CA GLY A 99 4.87 1.80 5.68
C GLY A 99 3.93 1.74 4.46
N ALA A 100 4.37 1.07 3.41
CA ALA A 100 3.61 0.97 2.18
C ALA A 100 3.90 -0.34 1.46
N SER A 101 2.95 -0.75 0.61
CA SER A 101 3.18 -1.82 -0.36
C SER A 101 3.37 -1.25 -1.77
N VAL A 102 4.10 -2.01 -2.58
CA VAL A 102 4.29 -1.72 -3.99
C VAL A 102 3.87 -2.92 -4.84
N VAL A 103 3.35 -2.65 -6.02
CA VAL A 103 3.06 -3.68 -7.03
C VAL A 103 3.96 -3.44 -8.23
N TRP A 104 4.67 -4.50 -8.64
CA TRP A 104 5.52 -4.47 -9.82
C TRP A 104 5.24 -5.70 -10.67
N HIS A 105 4.84 -5.49 -11.93
CA HIS A 105 4.39 -6.57 -12.78
C HIS A 105 5.59 -7.28 -13.46
N PRO A 106 5.59 -8.62 -13.53
CA PRO A 106 6.70 -9.37 -14.14
C PRO A 106 7.02 -8.97 -15.58
N ILE A 107 6.04 -8.47 -16.32
CA ILE A 107 6.20 -8.08 -17.73
C ILE A 107 7.26 -7.01 -17.97
N VAL A 108 7.58 -6.18 -16.98
CA VAL A 108 8.58 -5.10 -17.13
C VAL A 108 10.02 -5.62 -17.05
N PHE A 109 10.25 -6.83 -16.51
CA PHE A 109 11.57 -7.41 -16.42
C PHE A 109 12.07 -8.02 -17.74
N GLY A 110 11.17 -8.26 -18.70
CA GLY A 110 11.53 -8.80 -20.02
C GLY A 110 12.16 -7.79 -20.99
N GLY A 111 12.21 -6.50 -20.63
CA GLY A 111 12.92 -5.44 -21.36
C GLY A 111 12.34 -5.02 -22.72
N ALA A 112 11.51 -5.85 -23.34
CA ALA A 112 11.05 -5.64 -24.72
C ALA A 112 10.00 -4.51 -24.84
N ARG A 113 9.15 -4.34 -23.86
CA ARG A 113 8.04 -3.39 -23.91
C ARG A 113 8.32 -2.08 -23.20
N ASP A 114 9.04 -2.15 -22.09
CA ASP A 114 9.29 -0.98 -21.22
C ASP A 114 10.73 -1.05 -20.66
N PRO A 115 11.75 -0.80 -21.52
CA PRO A 115 13.15 -0.89 -21.11
C PRO A 115 13.43 0.05 -19.94
N GLY A 116 14.15 -0.45 -18.94
CA GLY A 116 14.54 0.31 -17.74
C GLY A 116 13.56 0.26 -16.57
N TYR A 117 12.34 -0.26 -16.75
CA TYR A 117 11.39 -0.38 -15.63
C TYR A 117 11.72 -1.55 -14.67
N GLY A 118 12.39 -2.59 -15.18
CA GLY A 118 12.92 -3.67 -14.34
C GLY A 118 13.99 -3.18 -13.38
N GLU A 119 14.92 -2.34 -13.89
CA GLU A 119 15.98 -1.73 -13.09
C GLU A 119 15.41 -0.81 -12.00
N LEU A 120 14.35 -0.05 -12.30
CA LEU A 120 13.70 0.80 -11.31
C LEU A 120 13.20 0.04 -10.08
N TYR A 121 12.77 -1.21 -10.24
CA TYR A 121 12.38 -2.04 -9.10
C TYR A 121 13.57 -2.35 -8.19
N PHE A 122 14.70 -2.76 -8.77
CA PHE A 122 15.90 -3.05 -7.98
C PHE A 122 16.47 -1.80 -7.32
N ASP A 123 16.42 -0.66 -8.00
CA ASP A 123 16.82 0.63 -7.44
C ASP A 123 15.90 1.04 -6.27
N LEU A 124 14.59 0.83 -6.41
CA LEU A 124 13.62 1.08 -5.33
C LEU A 124 13.97 0.23 -4.08
N VAL A 125 14.16 -1.07 -4.26
CA VAL A 125 14.48 -1.98 -3.13
C VAL A 125 15.79 -1.58 -2.47
N ARG A 126 16.84 -1.30 -3.27
CA ARG A 126 18.13 -0.81 -2.76
C ARG A 126 17.97 0.47 -1.96
N ARG A 127 17.21 1.43 -2.51
CA ARG A 127 16.98 2.74 -1.89
C ARG A 127 16.23 2.64 -0.56
N VAL A 128 15.26 1.72 -0.45
CA VAL A 128 14.60 1.41 0.84
C VAL A 128 15.63 0.99 1.89
N GLY A 129 16.58 0.12 1.52
CA GLY A 129 17.66 -0.31 2.43
C GLY A 129 18.58 0.85 2.85
N GLU A 130 18.98 1.72 1.90
CA GLU A 130 19.81 2.90 2.16
C GLU A 130 19.13 3.89 3.14
N LEU A 131 17.81 3.99 3.07
CA LEU A 131 16.99 4.81 3.99
C LEU A 131 16.75 4.13 5.35
N GLY A 132 17.32 2.95 5.61
CA GLY A 132 17.08 2.18 6.82
C GLY A 132 15.69 1.53 6.89
N GLY A 133 15.02 1.41 5.75
CA GLY A 133 13.70 0.78 5.65
C GLY A 133 13.76 -0.74 5.73
N TRP A 134 12.71 -1.34 6.21
CA TRP A 134 12.54 -2.80 6.26
C TRP A 134 11.76 -3.29 5.05
N ALA A 135 12.48 -3.72 4.01
CA ALA A 135 11.90 -4.37 2.84
C ALA A 135 11.52 -5.82 3.20
N THR A 136 10.22 -6.13 3.20
CA THR A 136 9.70 -7.42 3.66
C THR A 136 8.38 -7.76 2.98
N ASP A 137 7.77 -8.90 3.35
CA ASP A 137 6.47 -9.33 2.84
C ASP A 137 5.29 -8.91 3.75
N GLY A 138 4.07 -8.99 3.20
CA GLY A 138 2.86 -8.61 3.93
C GLY A 138 2.59 -9.46 5.17
N ARG A 139 3.02 -10.74 5.20
CA ARG A 139 2.88 -11.62 6.36
C ARG A 139 3.74 -11.14 7.53
N SER A 140 4.96 -10.75 7.24
CA SER A 140 5.90 -10.23 8.24
C SER A 140 5.40 -8.92 8.84
N ILE A 141 4.87 -8.01 7.99
CA ILE A 141 4.23 -6.77 8.46
C ILE A 141 2.99 -7.07 9.31
N ASP A 142 2.10 -7.97 8.88
CA ASP A 142 0.91 -8.35 9.66
C ASP A 142 1.29 -8.89 11.04
N SER A 143 2.31 -9.76 11.10
CA SER A 143 2.79 -10.34 12.36
C SER A 143 3.37 -9.28 13.28
N PHE A 144 4.21 -8.40 12.76
CA PHE A 144 4.81 -7.28 13.50
C PHE A 144 3.74 -6.33 14.04
N TRP A 145 2.80 -5.91 13.17
CA TRP A 145 1.78 -4.93 13.54
C TRP A 145 0.83 -5.45 14.62
N ARG A 146 0.43 -6.73 14.52
CA ARG A 146 -0.38 -7.37 15.57
C ARG A 146 0.37 -7.57 16.88
N ALA A 147 1.66 -7.84 16.83
CA ALA A 147 2.48 -7.92 18.03
C ALA A 147 2.60 -6.55 18.72
N ALA A 148 2.89 -5.51 17.95
CA ALA A 148 2.94 -4.14 18.44
C ALA A 148 1.60 -3.71 19.05
N ALA A 149 0.48 -3.94 18.36
CA ALA A 149 -0.85 -3.60 18.86
C ALA A 149 -1.18 -4.28 20.20
N ARG A 150 -0.72 -5.51 20.41
CA ARG A 150 -0.88 -6.20 21.71
C ARG A 150 0.00 -5.62 22.82
N SER A 151 1.19 -5.15 22.47
CA SER A 151 2.15 -4.63 23.44
C SER A 151 1.78 -3.24 23.95
N TYR A 152 1.13 -2.43 23.12
CA TYR A 152 0.74 -1.07 23.48
C TYR A 152 -0.63 -0.98 24.17
N GLY A 153 -1.29 -2.12 24.41
CA GLY A 153 -2.61 -2.16 25.06
C GLY A 153 -3.68 -1.34 24.31
N SER A 154 -4.74 -0.99 24.99
CA SER A 154 -5.92 -0.28 24.46
C SER A 154 -5.67 1.13 23.89
N PHE A 155 -4.43 1.53 23.69
CA PHE A 155 -4.06 2.85 23.12
C PHE A 155 -4.37 3.02 21.63
N VAL A 156 -4.80 1.97 20.95
CA VAL A 156 -5.09 2.02 19.51
C VAL A 156 -6.51 2.53 19.21
N TRP A 157 -7.33 2.77 20.26
CA TRP A 157 -8.76 3.04 20.08
C TRP A 157 -9.32 4.08 21.08
N ALA A 158 -8.54 5.08 21.46
CA ALA A 158 -9.10 6.25 22.14
C ALA A 158 -9.35 7.38 21.13
#